data_e476ecf11a914e333586673921584a2f
#
_entry.id   e476ecf11a914e333586673921584a2f
#
_cell.length_a   1.000
_cell.length_b   1.000
_cell.length_c   1.000
_cell.angle_alpha   90.00
_cell.angle_beta   90.00
_cell.angle_gamma   90.00
#
_symmetry.space_group_name_H-M   'P 1'
#
loop_
_entity.id
_entity.type
_entity.pdbx_description
1 polymer ?
#
loop_
_entity_poly.entity_id
_entity_poly.type
_entity_poly.pdbx_seq_one_letter_code
_entity_poly.pdbx_strand_id
1 'polypeptide(L)'
;HFELRNSKTQPLNPLTNGLPVEDYRSPRVHQVGIIPLSPGTKINGSSIPRVFPLFAATSGGGLQFPDTVSCFGPIGLTIEVDDKIQGAANKYQVQSIQLLVDDEPVFSLKYNELDYDQMATVAQVRENRFHRLNLGSFTKLYKLETFSSTTIVPDGTSGVLNLTPGYHKIEIQVSDAAGNTTIIKGTVINYPPVKLAIRDIEWLDNTIEFNIQPVTLNIPLTKVACYSYTAYGYPDEQLTIVNSKKERSGLRIELPKSKLGKHGVSFIVKNKLGVYGSPLTWHDPNADKSLTEMDIDITFSVVEHKIIMQIQTDGFTSGNTALRLLKEDEYISIPLTKIQPTVYTTDLLLPSLFYNVQRIDAFFDGDIERIIQLDLKPTVVAPGKVTNILSKDKNCSIQITKTSIYDTTLVWIEAIDHPVEPKGGTLQSLIYQIQPYELALKDTIRIGIRYNRQIKDMPNTALYYYNQKSGWTFLPTINLPNRLIMSSTLLSFDAIGIIQDTDPPFVRRVYPANGGKFHYKDVRTISVIADDYLSGISSDEQTMSMKLDGEPVRYAFQPLKKELYYYLPTPLNAGEHTIEYSLSDQAGNQVSGSTIFTVD
;
A
#
# COMPACT_ATOMS: atom_id res chain seq x y z
N HIS A 1 4.73 15.93 -28.23
CA HIS A 1 5.32 15.88 -26.87
C HIS A 1 6.40 16.94 -26.79
N PHE A 2 6.31 17.90 -25.90
CA PHE A 2 7.34 18.90 -25.67
C PHE A 2 7.56 19.05 -24.15
N GLU A 3 8.71 19.57 -23.78
CA GLU A 3 9.13 19.77 -22.40
C GLU A 3 9.88 21.10 -22.30
N LEU A 4 9.59 21.89 -21.28
CA LEU A 4 10.35 23.07 -20.95
C LEU A 4 11.43 22.70 -19.94
N ARG A 5 12.66 23.22 -20.15
CA ARG A 5 13.79 22.99 -19.25
C ARG A 5 14.46 24.31 -18.88
N ASN A 6 15.02 24.37 -17.67
CA ASN A 6 15.87 25.48 -17.27
C ASN A 6 17.28 25.35 -17.88
N SER A 7 18.16 26.29 -17.58
CA SER A 7 19.57 26.30 -18.05
C SER A 7 20.39 25.10 -17.53
N LYS A 8 19.89 24.39 -16.50
CA LYS A 8 20.50 23.17 -15.94
C LYS A 8 19.86 21.90 -16.49
N THR A 9 19.08 22.00 -17.56
CA THR A 9 18.37 20.90 -18.20
C THR A 9 17.27 20.23 -17.34
N GLN A 10 16.85 20.84 -16.23
CA GLN A 10 15.80 20.32 -15.36
C GLN A 10 14.43 20.70 -15.93
N PRO A 11 13.47 19.78 -15.95
CA PRO A 11 12.10 20.04 -16.39
C PRO A 11 11.41 21.09 -15.52
N LEU A 12 10.76 22.03 -16.16
CA LEU A 12 9.94 23.06 -15.54
C LEU A 12 8.46 22.75 -15.74
N ASN A 13 7.63 23.19 -14.81
CA ASN A 13 6.18 23.17 -15.02
C ASN A 13 5.81 24.16 -16.15
N PRO A 14 5.35 23.71 -17.32
CA PRO A 14 5.04 24.60 -18.44
C PRO A 14 3.91 25.58 -18.12
N LEU A 15 2.96 25.21 -17.25
CA LEU A 15 1.79 26.05 -16.90
C LEU A 15 2.21 27.32 -16.15
N THR A 16 3.31 27.27 -15.39
CA THR A 16 3.88 28.42 -14.68
C THR A 16 5.04 29.08 -15.39
N ASN A 17 5.51 28.50 -16.53
CA ASN A 17 6.69 28.95 -17.27
C ASN A 17 6.39 29.24 -18.76
N GLY A 18 5.36 30.05 -19.03
CA GLY A 18 5.11 30.61 -20.36
C GLY A 18 4.06 29.91 -21.21
N LEU A 19 3.41 28.85 -20.73
CA LEU A 19 2.30 28.17 -21.38
C LEU A 19 1.06 28.13 -20.46
N PRO A 20 0.51 29.27 -20.06
CA PRO A 20 -0.68 29.28 -19.20
C PRO A 20 -1.87 28.68 -19.97
N VAL A 21 -2.65 27.89 -19.27
CA VAL A 21 -3.92 27.34 -19.78
C VAL A 21 -5.03 27.92 -18.92
N GLU A 22 -6.13 28.33 -19.55
CA GLU A 22 -7.30 28.75 -18.79
C GLU A 22 -7.87 27.59 -17.99
N ASP A 23 -7.94 27.79 -16.68
CA ASP A 23 -8.50 26.83 -15.75
C ASP A 23 -9.23 27.53 -14.61
N TYR A 24 -10.48 27.12 -14.38
CA TYR A 24 -11.37 27.64 -13.34
C TYR A 24 -11.77 26.55 -12.34
N ARG A 25 -11.17 25.35 -12.45
CA ARG A 25 -11.46 24.23 -11.55
C ARG A 25 -10.45 24.20 -10.42
N SER A 26 -10.95 24.26 -9.21
CA SER A 26 -10.10 24.06 -8.04
C SER A 26 -9.69 22.59 -7.91
N PRO A 27 -8.49 22.31 -7.37
CA PRO A 27 -8.03 20.96 -7.06
C PRO A 27 -9.07 20.18 -6.26
N ARG A 28 -9.20 18.90 -6.56
CA ARG A 28 -10.12 18.01 -5.88
C ARG A 28 -9.39 17.25 -4.78
N VAL A 29 -9.80 17.49 -3.55
CA VAL A 29 -9.29 16.75 -2.38
C VAL A 29 -10.29 15.65 -2.01
N HIS A 30 -9.79 14.43 -1.86
CA HIS A 30 -10.61 13.25 -1.60
C HIS A 30 -10.66 12.91 -0.12
N GLN A 31 -9.48 12.80 0.50
CA GLN A 31 -9.31 12.32 1.86
C GLN A 31 -8.09 12.94 2.52
N VAL A 32 -8.06 12.92 3.86
CA VAL A 32 -6.90 13.27 4.68
C VAL A 32 -6.52 12.07 5.52
N GLY A 33 -5.23 11.73 5.53
CA GLY A 33 -4.67 10.70 6.41
C GLY A 33 -3.94 11.34 7.59
N ILE A 34 -3.93 10.65 8.72
CA ILE A 34 -3.13 11.00 9.89
C ILE A 34 -2.27 9.79 10.28
N ILE A 35 -0.97 10.05 10.41
CA ILE A 35 0.07 9.04 10.60
C ILE A 35 0.70 9.22 11.98
N PRO A 36 0.76 8.20 12.84
CA PRO A 36 1.51 8.25 14.09
C PRO A 36 3.02 8.14 13.78
N LEU A 37 3.84 9.03 14.32
CA LEU A 37 5.26 9.11 13.94
C LEU A 37 6.22 8.58 15.00
N SER A 38 5.77 8.29 16.21
CA SER A 38 6.62 7.70 17.26
C SER A 38 5.87 6.67 18.11
N PRO A 39 6.61 5.77 18.81
CA PRO A 39 6.01 4.92 19.82
C PRO A 39 5.21 5.74 20.83
N GLY A 40 4.07 5.21 21.27
CA GLY A 40 3.15 5.91 22.18
C GLY A 40 2.17 6.87 21.50
N THR A 41 2.38 7.23 20.23
CA THR A 41 1.44 8.08 19.49
C THR A 41 0.11 7.36 19.26
N LYS A 42 -1.00 8.06 19.51
CA LYS A 42 -2.35 7.53 19.36
C LYS A 42 -3.21 8.48 18.51
N ILE A 43 -4.01 7.91 17.62
CA ILE A 43 -5.02 8.60 16.79
C ILE A 43 -6.35 7.94 17.06
N ASN A 44 -7.29 8.67 17.64
CA ASN A 44 -8.56 8.13 18.12
C ASN A 44 -8.39 6.86 18.99
N GLY A 45 -7.41 6.90 19.89
CA GLY A 45 -7.10 5.83 20.84
C GLY A 45 -6.24 4.68 20.31
N SER A 46 -5.84 4.67 19.04
CA SER A 46 -5.08 3.60 18.38
C SER A 46 -3.76 4.11 17.79
N SER A 47 -2.75 3.24 17.69
CA SER A 47 -1.47 3.54 17.01
C SER A 47 -1.51 3.29 15.50
N ILE A 48 -2.65 2.88 14.95
CA ILE A 48 -2.79 2.58 13.52
C ILE A 48 -3.07 3.89 12.75
N PRO A 49 -2.39 4.14 11.62
CA PRO A 49 -2.70 5.25 10.72
C PRO A 49 -4.18 5.24 10.29
N ARG A 50 -4.77 6.42 10.17
CA ARG A 50 -6.19 6.56 9.82
C ARG A 50 -6.39 7.49 8.65
N VAL A 51 -7.36 7.15 7.81
CA VAL A 51 -7.85 7.96 6.70
C VAL A 51 -9.23 8.49 7.05
N PHE A 52 -9.47 9.77 6.77
CA PHE A 52 -10.72 10.46 7.05
C PHE A 52 -11.32 10.99 5.74
N PRO A 53 -12.58 10.66 5.43
CA PRO A 53 -13.32 11.30 4.35
C PRO A 53 -13.56 12.76 4.68
N LEU A 54 -13.76 13.59 3.66
CA LEU A 54 -14.05 15.01 3.80
C LEU A 54 -15.48 15.30 3.39
N PHE A 55 -16.07 16.32 4.02
CA PHE A 55 -17.42 16.79 3.76
C PHE A 55 -17.41 18.25 3.37
N ALA A 56 -18.42 18.69 2.62
CA ALA A 56 -18.60 20.11 2.36
C ALA A 56 -18.78 20.88 3.67
N ALA A 57 -18.08 21.99 3.83
CA ALA A 57 -18.21 22.83 5.01
C ALA A 57 -19.61 23.43 5.08
N THR A 58 -20.20 23.47 6.27
CA THR A 58 -21.56 24.02 6.49
C THR A 58 -21.62 25.54 6.35
N SER A 59 -20.47 26.21 6.44
CA SER A 59 -20.34 27.67 6.29
C SER A 59 -18.97 28.02 5.72
N GLY A 60 -18.92 29.09 4.91
CA GLY A 60 -17.65 29.66 4.43
C GLY A 60 -16.99 28.95 3.24
N GLY A 61 -17.62 27.93 2.64
CA GLY A 61 -17.05 27.15 1.52
C GLY A 61 -15.90 26.24 1.94
N GLY A 62 -15.46 25.36 1.02
CA GLY A 62 -14.36 24.41 1.25
C GLY A 62 -14.82 23.08 1.83
N LEU A 63 -13.86 22.32 2.35
CA LEU A 63 -14.05 20.97 2.90
C LEU A 63 -13.70 20.93 4.38
N GLN A 64 -14.26 19.97 5.11
CA GLN A 64 -13.98 19.82 6.54
C GLN A 64 -13.85 18.35 6.95
N PHE A 65 -13.12 18.11 8.04
CA PHE A 65 -13.09 16.83 8.72
C PHE A 65 -14.48 16.47 9.25
N PRO A 66 -14.81 15.18 9.34
CA PRO A 66 -16.13 14.72 9.79
C PRO A 66 -16.41 15.06 11.26
N ASP A 67 -15.37 15.14 12.08
CA ASP A 67 -15.45 15.38 13.53
C ASP A 67 -14.07 15.83 14.07
N THR A 68 -14.01 16.23 15.32
CA THR A 68 -12.74 16.46 16.02
C THR A 68 -11.96 15.15 16.13
N VAL A 69 -10.70 15.18 15.67
CA VAL A 69 -9.80 14.02 15.75
C VAL A 69 -8.99 14.10 17.03
N SER A 70 -9.05 13.04 17.85
CA SER A 70 -8.24 12.93 19.06
C SER A 70 -6.87 12.36 18.71
N CYS A 71 -5.81 13.10 19.03
CA CYS A 71 -4.43 12.68 18.86
C CYS A 71 -3.65 12.78 20.17
N PHE A 72 -2.58 12.01 20.28
CA PHE A 72 -1.61 12.12 21.36
C PHE A 72 -0.24 11.72 20.83
N GLY A 73 0.79 12.55 21.09
CA GLY A 73 2.13 12.36 20.54
C GLY A 73 2.32 12.91 19.13
N PRO A 74 3.51 12.75 18.54
CA PRO A 74 3.86 13.29 17.24
C PRO A 74 3.06 12.66 16.10
N ILE A 75 2.41 13.48 15.28
CA ILE A 75 1.66 13.05 14.11
C ILE A 75 2.13 13.74 12.83
N GLY A 76 1.94 13.06 11.70
CA GLY A 76 2.05 13.62 10.36
C GLY A 76 0.71 13.61 9.65
N LEU A 77 0.45 14.59 8.80
CA LEU A 77 -0.73 14.62 7.94
C LEU A 77 -0.38 14.19 6.52
N THR A 78 -1.33 13.58 5.84
CA THR A 78 -1.24 13.23 4.42
C THR A 78 -2.53 13.60 3.71
N ILE A 79 -2.47 13.86 2.40
CA ILE A 79 -3.63 14.27 1.63
C ILE A 79 -3.70 13.51 0.31
N GLU A 80 -4.88 13.01 -0.04
CA GLU A 80 -5.17 12.49 -1.36
C GLU A 80 -5.80 13.59 -2.20
N VAL A 81 -5.10 14.00 -3.25
CA VAL A 81 -5.49 15.12 -4.10
C VAL A 81 -5.14 14.87 -5.56
N ASP A 82 -5.99 15.31 -6.45
CA ASP A 82 -5.72 15.45 -7.88
C ASP A 82 -6.28 16.77 -8.42
N ASP A 83 -5.77 17.17 -9.56
CA ASP A 83 -6.25 18.31 -10.30
C ASP A 83 -6.69 17.92 -11.71
N LYS A 84 -7.58 18.70 -12.32
CA LYS A 84 -8.03 18.53 -13.70
C LYS A 84 -8.19 19.88 -14.36
N ILE A 85 -7.36 20.14 -15.35
CA ILE A 85 -7.50 21.31 -16.21
C ILE A 85 -8.81 21.23 -16.99
N GLN A 86 -9.49 22.37 -17.19
CA GLN A 86 -10.74 22.46 -17.95
C GLN A 86 -10.61 21.87 -19.35
N GLY A 87 -11.51 20.94 -19.69
CA GLY A 87 -11.49 20.26 -20.99
C GLY A 87 -10.53 19.09 -21.11
N ALA A 88 -9.63 18.84 -20.13
CA ALA A 88 -8.73 17.72 -20.13
C ALA A 88 -9.31 16.49 -19.40
N ALA A 89 -9.08 15.31 -19.96
CA ALA A 89 -9.48 14.04 -19.34
C ALA A 89 -8.49 13.58 -18.26
N ASN A 90 -7.22 13.95 -18.41
CA ASN A 90 -6.14 13.51 -17.52
C ASN A 90 -6.20 14.21 -16.15
N LYS A 91 -5.69 13.51 -15.14
CA LYS A 91 -5.41 14.07 -13.81
C LYS A 91 -3.99 14.60 -13.79
N TYR A 92 -3.80 15.71 -13.10
CA TYR A 92 -2.52 16.37 -12.90
C TYR A 92 -2.17 16.46 -11.43
N GLN A 93 -0.91 16.69 -11.14
CA GLN A 93 -0.45 17.05 -9.80
C GLN A 93 -0.79 18.52 -9.53
N VAL A 94 -1.15 18.86 -8.30
CA VAL A 94 -1.37 20.24 -7.86
C VAL A 94 -0.06 21.03 -7.84
N GLN A 95 -0.13 22.36 -7.91
CA GLN A 95 1.05 23.24 -7.90
C GLN A 95 1.65 23.37 -6.51
N SER A 96 0.81 23.52 -5.49
CA SER A 96 1.29 23.67 -4.11
C SER A 96 0.30 23.17 -3.08
N ILE A 97 0.85 22.77 -1.93
CA ILE A 97 0.09 22.38 -0.74
C ILE A 97 0.71 23.07 0.47
N GLN A 98 -0.10 23.75 1.29
CA GLN A 98 0.32 24.38 2.53
C GLN A 98 -0.48 23.83 3.70
N LEU A 99 0.20 23.54 4.81
CA LEU A 99 -0.40 23.12 6.07
C LEU A 99 -0.21 24.22 7.09
N LEU A 100 -1.32 24.64 7.71
CA LEU A 100 -1.34 25.59 8.82
C LEU A 100 -1.91 24.90 10.07
N VAL A 101 -1.35 25.27 11.21
CA VAL A 101 -1.85 24.88 12.54
C VAL A 101 -2.03 26.16 13.35
N ASP A 102 -3.26 26.37 13.87
CA ASP A 102 -3.63 27.58 14.62
C ASP A 102 -3.29 28.88 13.86
N ASP A 103 -3.57 28.84 12.55
CA ASP A 103 -3.35 29.92 11.58
C ASP A 103 -1.84 30.18 11.24
N GLU A 104 -0.89 29.41 11.80
CA GLU A 104 0.53 29.50 11.52
C GLU A 104 0.99 28.42 10.50
N PRO A 105 1.75 28.79 9.46
CA PRO A 105 2.24 27.83 8.47
C PRO A 105 3.35 26.93 9.06
N VAL A 106 3.12 25.62 9.01
CA VAL A 106 4.06 24.61 9.53
C VAL A 106 4.71 23.75 8.45
N PHE A 107 4.13 23.75 7.25
CA PHE A 107 4.68 23.00 6.12
C PHE A 107 4.16 23.56 4.79
N SER A 108 5.03 23.63 3.79
CA SER A 108 4.66 23.99 2.41
C SER A 108 5.39 23.10 1.42
N LEU A 109 4.70 22.64 0.39
CA LEU A 109 5.23 21.85 -0.70
C LEU A 109 4.89 22.52 -2.03
N LYS A 110 5.87 22.75 -2.91
CA LYS A 110 5.68 23.33 -4.23
C LYS A 110 6.36 22.48 -5.30
N TYR A 111 5.65 22.26 -6.40
CA TYR A 111 6.15 21.50 -7.56
C TYR A 111 6.50 22.47 -8.70
N ASN A 112 7.66 23.11 -8.61
CA ASN A 112 8.13 24.06 -9.62
C ASN A 112 9.07 23.44 -10.65
N GLU A 113 9.97 22.57 -10.18
CA GLU A 113 11.02 21.93 -10.95
C GLU A 113 11.05 20.44 -10.59
N LEU A 114 11.42 19.60 -11.55
CA LEU A 114 11.62 18.17 -11.33
C LEU A 114 13.04 17.82 -11.78
N ASP A 115 13.62 16.81 -11.16
CA ASP A 115 14.89 16.23 -11.54
C ASP A 115 14.68 14.73 -11.77
N TYR A 116 14.89 14.28 -13.00
CA TYR A 116 14.70 12.88 -13.34
C TYR A 116 15.64 11.96 -12.58
N ASP A 117 16.85 12.41 -12.26
CA ASP A 117 17.81 11.63 -11.48
C ASP A 117 17.37 11.44 -10.02
N GLN A 118 16.38 12.22 -9.58
CA GLN A 118 15.80 12.13 -8.24
C GLN A 118 14.40 11.53 -8.18
N MET A 119 13.95 10.90 -9.26
CA MET A 119 12.63 10.25 -9.30
C MET A 119 12.40 9.25 -8.15
N ALA A 120 13.46 8.58 -7.70
CA ALA A 120 13.39 7.67 -6.54
C ALA A 120 12.96 8.41 -5.25
N THR A 121 13.25 9.71 -5.11
CA THR A 121 12.87 10.47 -3.91
C THR A 121 11.39 10.80 -3.81
N VAL A 122 10.61 10.59 -4.88
CA VAL A 122 9.14 10.73 -4.87
C VAL A 122 8.50 9.85 -3.79
N ALA A 123 9.09 8.69 -3.49
CA ALA A 123 8.61 7.83 -2.42
C ALA A 123 8.72 8.47 -1.02
N GLN A 124 9.55 9.48 -0.84
CA GLN A 124 9.67 10.22 0.44
C GLN A 124 8.52 11.22 0.67
N VAL A 125 7.91 11.73 -0.43
CA VAL A 125 6.73 12.62 -0.35
C VAL A 125 5.41 11.87 -0.50
N ARG A 126 5.43 10.61 -0.87
CA ARG A 126 4.23 9.76 -0.99
C ARG A 126 4.06 8.87 0.23
N GLU A 127 2.83 8.73 0.69
CA GLU A 127 2.49 7.72 1.71
C GLU A 127 2.34 6.35 1.03
N ASN A 128 3.45 5.59 1.02
CA ASN A 128 3.55 4.35 0.28
C ASN A 128 2.60 3.26 0.81
N ARG A 129 2.39 3.19 2.13
CA ARG A 129 1.47 2.25 2.74
C ARG A 129 0.05 2.38 2.20
N PHE A 130 -0.50 3.59 2.16
CA PHE A 130 -1.85 3.81 1.64
C PHE A 130 -1.95 3.48 0.15
N HIS A 131 -0.91 3.80 -0.62
CA HIS A 131 -0.85 3.43 -2.03
C HIS A 131 -0.84 1.90 -2.23
N ARG A 132 -0.03 1.18 -1.48
CA ARG A 132 0.10 -0.29 -1.57
C ARG A 132 -1.16 -1.02 -1.10
N LEU A 133 -1.89 -0.45 -0.14
CA LEU A 133 -3.18 -0.99 0.35
C LEU A 133 -4.38 -0.55 -0.49
N ASN A 134 -4.17 0.11 -1.66
CA ASN A 134 -5.21 0.63 -2.53
C ASN A 134 -6.19 1.61 -1.84
N LEU A 135 -5.73 2.31 -0.80
CA LEU A 135 -6.52 3.33 -0.11
C LEU A 135 -6.49 4.68 -0.83
N GLY A 136 -5.54 4.88 -1.74
CA GLY A 136 -5.38 6.10 -2.53
C GLY A 136 -3.92 6.52 -2.69
N SER A 137 -3.71 7.60 -3.43
CA SER A 137 -2.38 8.18 -3.65
C SER A 137 -2.20 9.43 -2.80
N PHE A 138 -1.65 9.29 -1.61
CA PHE A 138 -1.50 10.35 -0.64
C PHE A 138 -0.13 11.02 -0.71
N THR A 139 -0.12 12.35 -0.63
CA THR A 139 1.07 13.18 -0.47
C THR A 139 1.27 13.49 1.02
N LYS A 140 2.48 13.29 1.53
CA LYS A 140 2.86 13.64 2.90
C LYS A 140 2.97 15.15 3.08
N LEU A 141 2.46 15.66 4.19
CA LEU A 141 2.60 17.05 4.61
C LEU A 141 3.60 17.18 5.76
N TYR A 142 4.60 16.31 5.77
CA TYR A 142 5.71 16.30 6.71
C TYR A 142 6.95 15.69 6.06
N LYS A 143 8.12 15.98 6.62
CA LYS A 143 9.40 15.37 6.27
C LYS A 143 10.05 14.79 7.51
N LEU A 144 10.65 13.63 7.37
CA LEU A 144 11.51 13.03 8.39
C LEU A 144 12.97 13.52 8.21
N GLU A 145 13.81 13.28 9.21
CA GLU A 145 15.23 13.64 9.16
C GLU A 145 15.99 13.00 7.98
N THR A 146 15.56 11.81 7.56
CA THR A 146 16.11 11.07 6.41
C THR A 146 15.69 11.61 5.05
N PHE A 147 14.88 12.68 5.00
CA PHE A 147 14.44 13.29 3.75
C PHE A 147 15.63 13.84 2.95
N SER A 148 15.82 13.36 1.73
CA SER A 148 17.01 13.63 0.91
C SER A 148 16.71 14.26 -0.46
N SER A 149 15.44 14.55 -0.79
CA SER A 149 15.12 15.20 -2.06
C SER A 149 15.65 16.63 -2.11
N THR A 150 16.25 17.00 -3.23
CA THR A 150 16.72 18.37 -3.50
C THR A 150 15.80 19.11 -4.48
N THR A 151 14.89 18.40 -5.12
CA THR A 151 14.00 18.94 -6.17
C THR A 151 12.60 19.26 -5.63
N ILE A 152 12.08 18.37 -4.80
CA ILE A 152 10.83 18.59 -4.07
C ILE A 152 11.25 18.96 -2.65
N VAL A 153 11.54 20.23 -2.44
CA VAL A 153 12.02 20.73 -1.13
C VAL A 153 10.85 21.30 -0.38
N PRO A 154 10.38 20.65 0.70
CA PRO A 154 9.39 21.24 1.58
C PRO A 154 9.98 22.51 2.22
N ASP A 155 9.22 23.59 2.17
CA ASP A 155 9.52 24.85 2.83
C ASP A 155 8.86 24.91 4.22
N GLY A 156 9.42 25.69 5.13
CA GLY A 156 8.94 25.82 6.50
C GLY A 156 9.57 24.81 7.48
N THR A 157 8.82 24.44 8.50
CA THR A 157 9.21 23.43 9.49
C THR A 157 9.12 22.00 8.94
N SER A 158 9.39 21.00 9.77
CA SER A 158 9.29 19.60 9.34
C SER A 158 7.86 19.13 9.00
N GLY A 159 6.82 19.89 9.37
CA GLY A 159 5.43 19.43 9.26
C GLY A 159 5.06 18.32 10.23
N VAL A 160 6.00 17.84 11.04
CA VAL A 160 5.72 16.93 12.16
C VAL A 160 5.02 17.71 13.27
N LEU A 161 3.79 17.36 13.58
CA LEU A 161 2.97 18.07 14.54
C LEU A 161 3.21 17.54 15.95
N ASN A 162 3.94 18.31 16.76
CA ASN A 162 4.11 18.11 18.20
C ASN A 162 3.20 19.12 18.92
N LEU A 163 1.91 18.81 18.96
CA LEU A 163 0.88 19.71 19.48
C LEU A 163 0.95 19.82 21.00
N THR A 164 0.70 20.99 21.55
CA THR A 164 0.49 21.19 22.99
C THR A 164 -0.85 20.58 23.43
N PRO A 165 -1.08 20.28 24.72
CA PRO A 165 -2.40 19.85 25.18
C PRO A 165 -3.47 20.89 24.87
N GLY A 166 -4.56 20.50 24.20
CA GLY A 166 -5.64 21.42 23.82
C GLY A 166 -6.26 21.10 22.46
N TYR A 167 -7.10 22.04 22.00
CA TYR A 167 -7.68 22.03 20.67
C TYR A 167 -6.81 22.84 19.72
N HIS A 168 -6.58 22.29 18.53
CA HIS A 168 -5.81 22.90 17.47
C HIS A 168 -6.61 22.94 16.18
N LYS A 169 -6.61 24.08 15.51
CA LYS A 169 -7.16 24.22 14.17
C LYS A 169 -6.16 23.69 13.15
N ILE A 170 -6.63 22.88 12.25
CA ILE A 170 -5.86 22.43 11.09
C ILE A 170 -6.47 23.05 9.85
N GLU A 171 -5.65 23.69 9.03
CA GLU A 171 -6.03 24.15 7.71
C GLU A 171 -5.04 23.65 6.68
N ILE A 172 -5.55 23.05 5.58
CA ILE A 172 -4.75 22.64 4.44
C ILE A 172 -5.23 23.43 3.23
N GLN A 173 -4.32 24.14 2.57
CA GLN A 173 -4.59 24.91 1.35
C GLN A 173 -3.91 24.20 0.18
N VAL A 174 -4.67 23.91 -0.87
CA VAL A 174 -4.19 23.23 -2.07
C VAL A 174 -4.47 24.09 -3.27
N SER A 175 -3.41 24.46 -4.01
CA SER A 175 -3.54 25.34 -5.18
C SER A 175 -3.01 24.67 -6.45
N ASP A 176 -3.68 24.93 -7.57
CA ASP A 176 -3.23 24.58 -8.91
C ASP A 176 -2.29 25.65 -9.50
N ALA A 177 -1.85 25.43 -10.74
CA ALA A 177 -0.99 26.37 -11.46
C ALA A 177 -1.72 27.64 -11.95
N ALA A 178 -3.05 27.62 -12.02
CA ALA A 178 -3.88 28.76 -12.40
C ALA A 178 -4.26 29.66 -11.19
N GLY A 179 -3.96 29.20 -9.96
CA GLY A 179 -4.24 29.92 -8.72
C GLY A 179 -5.59 29.55 -8.07
N ASN A 180 -6.33 28.57 -8.62
CA ASN A 180 -7.53 28.09 -7.95
C ASN A 180 -7.14 27.31 -6.69
N THR A 181 -7.87 27.52 -5.60
CA THR A 181 -7.50 26.96 -4.29
C THR A 181 -8.67 26.21 -3.66
N THR A 182 -8.39 25.05 -3.10
CA THR A 182 -9.28 24.29 -2.23
C THR A 182 -8.75 24.35 -0.81
N ILE A 183 -9.63 24.67 0.14
CA ILE A 183 -9.30 24.80 1.57
C ILE A 183 -10.00 23.68 2.33
N ILE A 184 -9.24 22.99 3.17
CA ILE A 184 -9.71 21.95 4.07
C ILE A 184 -9.50 22.43 5.51
N LYS A 185 -10.54 22.34 6.36
CA LYS A 185 -10.48 22.70 7.76
C LYS A 185 -10.77 21.50 8.65
N GLY A 186 -10.11 21.44 9.79
CA GLY A 186 -10.32 20.40 10.79
C GLY A 186 -9.95 20.85 12.18
N THR A 187 -10.35 20.06 13.15
CA THR A 187 -9.96 20.25 14.55
C THR A 187 -9.30 18.98 15.06
N VAL A 188 -8.12 19.15 15.64
CA VAL A 188 -7.42 18.08 16.35
C VAL A 188 -7.38 18.44 17.84
N ILE A 189 -7.66 17.47 18.70
CA ILE A 189 -7.50 17.61 20.13
C ILE A 189 -6.34 16.74 20.60
N ASN A 190 -5.34 17.34 21.24
CA ASN A 190 -4.17 16.62 21.78
C ASN A 190 -4.32 16.40 23.27
N TYR A 191 -4.71 15.17 23.63
CA TYR A 191 -4.69 14.65 25.00
C TYR A 191 -4.46 13.12 24.98
N PRO A 192 -3.85 12.55 26.03
CA PRO A 192 -3.69 11.09 26.12
C PRO A 192 -5.07 10.40 26.10
N PRO A 193 -5.16 9.22 25.47
CA PRO A 193 -6.39 8.42 25.50
C PRO A 193 -6.85 8.15 26.91
N VAL A 194 -8.16 8.22 27.16
CA VAL A 194 -8.73 7.88 28.46
C VAL A 194 -8.59 6.37 28.66
N LYS A 195 -7.82 5.94 29.67
CA LYS A 195 -7.79 4.53 30.06
C LYS A 195 -9.15 4.13 30.64
N LEU A 196 -9.74 3.11 30.06
CA LEU A 196 -11.08 2.62 30.38
C LEU A 196 -11.02 1.24 31.03
N ALA A 197 -11.99 0.95 31.91
CA ALA A 197 -12.23 -0.39 32.45
C ALA A 197 -13.73 -0.68 32.54
N ILE A 198 -14.10 -1.94 32.34
CA ILE A 198 -15.40 -2.48 32.74
C ILE A 198 -15.29 -2.82 34.23
N ARG A 199 -16.02 -2.11 35.08
CA ARG A 199 -15.98 -2.28 36.54
C ARG A 199 -16.83 -3.43 37.02
N ASP A 200 -18.03 -3.54 36.44
CA ASP A 200 -18.94 -4.63 36.69
C ASP A 200 -19.84 -4.89 35.51
N ILE A 201 -20.40 -6.10 35.48
CA ILE A 201 -21.30 -6.59 34.44
C ILE A 201 -22.48 -7.22 35.14
N GLU A 202 -23.69 -6.76 34.80
CA GLU A 202 -24.93 -7.27 35.35
C GLU A 202 -25.73 -8.01 34.26
N TRP A 203 -26.08 -9.26 34.56
CA TRP A 203 -26.88 -10.09 33.67
C TRP A 203 -28.36 -9.94 34.02
N LEU A 204 -29.09 -9.19 33.19
CA LEU A 204 -30.54 -9.01 33.29
C LEU A 204 -31.24 -10.06 32.46
N ASP A 205 -32.59 -10.12 32.50
CA ASP A 205 -33.35 -11.17 31.79
C ASP A 205 -33.04 -11.22 30.28
N ASN A 206 -33.14 -10.08 29.58
CA ASN A 206 -32.96 -9.98 28.12
C ASN A 206 -31.74 -9.19 27.69
N THR A 207 -31.03 -8.59 28.63
CA THR A 207 -29.93 -7.67 28.37
C THR A 207 -28.74 -7.93 29.28
N ILE A 208 -27.60 -7.36 28.91
CA ILE A 208 -26.39 -7.32 29.75
C ILE A 208 -26.04 -5.84 29.95
N GLU A 209 -25.91 -5.44 31.21
CA GLU A 209 -25.48 -4.10 31.57
C GLU A 209 -23.98 -4.07 31.84
N PHE A 210 -23.27 -3.13 31.22
CA PHE A 210 -21.85 -2.89 31.38
C PHE A 210 -21.63 -1.54 32.08
N ASN A 211 -20.88 -1.54 33.17
CA ASN A 211 -20.42 -0.32 33.83
C ASN A 211 -19.01 0.03 33.38
N ILE A 212 -18.90 1.00 32.46
CA ILE A 212 -17.63 1.47 31.90
C ILE A 212 -17.19 2.74 32.64
N GLN A 213 -15.97 2.72 33.16
CA GLN A 213 -15.41 3.84 33.90
C GLN A 213 -14.00 4.19 33.44
N PRO A 214 -13.61 5.49 33.52
CA PRO A 214 -12.22 5.90 33.35
C PRO A 214 -11.39 5.43 34.56
N VAL A 215 -10.17 4.97 34.29
CA VAL A 215 -9.26 4.47 35.33
C VAL A 215 -8.56 5.62 36.07
N THR A 216 -8.23 6.70 35.36
CA THR A 216 -7.32 7.74 35.88
C THR A 216 -7.81 9.19 35.74
N LEU A 217 -8.88 9.47 35.01
CA LEU A 217 -9.36 10.83 34.76
C LEU A 217 -10.82 11.01 35.17
N ASN A 218 -11.13 12.08 35.91
CA ASN A 218 -12.49 12.45 36.33
C ASN A 218 -13.25 13.22 35.23
N ILE A 219 -12.89 13.08 33.94
CA ILE A 219 -13.64 13.73 32.87
C ILE A 219 -14.77 12.79 32.45
N PRO A 220 -16.03 13.24 32.55
CA PRO A 220 -17.18 12.39 32.27
C PRO A 220 -17.16 11.83 30.85
N LEU A 221 -17.54 10.56 30.72
CA LEU A 221 -17.77 9.92 29.43
C LEU A 221 -19.10 10.39 28.86
N THR A 222 -19.17 10.60 27.54
CA THR A 222 -20.35 11.22 26.92
C THR A 222 -20.94 10.45 25.75
N LYS A 223 -20.12 9.71 25.03
CA LYS A 223 -20.54 9.01 23.81
C LYS A 223 -19.93 7.61 23.79
N VAL A 224 -20.74 6.63 23.46
CA VAL A 224 -20.32 5.25 23.28
C VAL A 224 -20.95 4.68 22.00
N ALA A 225 -20.18 3.90 21.26
CA ALA A 225 -20.67 3.02 20.20
C ALA A 225 -20.18 1.58 20.52
N CYS A 226 -21.02 0.61 20.26
CA CYS A 226 -20.74 -0.79 20.56
C CYS A 226 -20.83 -1.61 19.27
N TYR A 227 -19.89 -2.55 19.10
CA TYR A 227 -19.85 -3.44 17.95
C TYR A 227 -19.79 -4.88 18.42
N SER A 228 -20.69 -5.73 17.90
CA SER A 228 -20.68 -7.16 18.17
C SER A 228 -19.74 -7.92 17.26
N TYR A 229 -19.43 -9.14 17.67
CA TYR A 229 -18.56 -10.07 16.94
C TYR A 229 -19.21 -11.45 16.90
N THR A 230 -18.99 -12.18 15.81
CA THR A 230 -19.41 -13.57 15.66
C THR A 230 -18.70 -14.48 16.67
N ALA A 231 -19.14 -15.72 16.80
CA ALA A 231 -18.48 -16.74 17.62
C ALA A 231 -17.03 -17.02 17.20
N TYR A 232 -16.66 -16.67 15.96
CA TYR A 232 -15.29 -16.78 15.43
C TYR A 232 -14.49 -15.48 15.53
N GLY A 233 -15.05 -14.42 16.14
CA GLY A 233 -14.36 -13.15 16.35
C GLY A 233 -14.35 -12.17 15.19
N TYR A 234 -15.11 -12.41 14.12
CA TYR A 234 -15.27 -11.45 13.03
C TYR A 234 -16.26 -10.33 13.42
N PRO A 235 -16.03 -9.09 12.98
CA PRO A 235 -16.98 -8.00 13.17
C PRO A 235 -18.36 -8.39 12.57
N ASP A 236 -19.43 -8.16 13.31
CA ASP A 236 -20.79 -8.52 12.90
C ASP A 236 -21.61 -7.24 12.65
N GLU A 237 -22.09 -6.59 13.70
CA GLU A 237 -22.94 -5.41 13.56
C GLU A 237 -22.65 -4.33 14.61
N GLN A 238 -23.06 -3.08 14.31
CA GLN A 238 -23.13 -2.03 15.32
C GLN A 238 -24.38 -2.25 16.16
N LEU A 239 -24.20 -2.44 17.46
CA LEU A 239 -25.28 -2.71 18.38
C LEU A 239 -26.04 -1.45 18.76
N THR A 240 -27.37 -1.56 18.78
CA THR A 240 -28.24 -0.55 19.38
C THR A 240 -28.17 -0.67 20.89
N ILE A 241 -27.80 0.43 21.55
CA ILE A 241 -27.82 0.55 23.00
C ILE A 241 -29.29 0.65 23.44
N VAL A 242 -29.74 -0.31 24.26
CA VAL A 242 -31.12 -0.36 24.76
C VAL A 242 -31.35 0.76 25.77
N ASN A 243 -30.40 0.96 26.68
CA ASN A 243 -30.44 2.00 27.68
C ASN A 243 -29.03 2.50 27.99
N SER A 244 -28.90 3.78 28.33
CA SER A 244 -27.63 4.33 28.78
C SER A 244 -27.85 5.33 29.91
N LYS A 245 -27.15 5.15 31.02
CA LYS A 245 -27.21 6.04 32.18
C LYS A 245 -25.82 6.61 32.43
N LYS A 246 -25.74 7.95 32.48
CA LYS A 246 -24.50 8.63 32.91
C LYS A 246 -24.36 8.52 34.42
N GLU A 247 -23.18 8.07 34.84
CA GLU A 247 -22.75 8.15 36.22
C GLU A 247 -21.82 9.35 36.45
N ARG A 248 -21.34 9.56 37.65
CA ARG A 248 -20.47 10.71 37.99
C ARG A 248 -19.28 10.86 37.05
N SER A 249 -18.65 9.77 36.66
CA SER A 249 -17.51 9.75 35.72
C SER A 249 -17.64 8.69 34.64
N GLY A 250 -18.56 7.73 34.75
CA GLY A 250 -18.71 6.58 33.87
C GLY A 250 -19.99 6.57 33.07
N LEU A 251 -20.19 5.46 32.39
CA LEU A 251 -21.38 5.13 31.62
C LEU A 251 -21.84 3.71 31.98
N ARG A 252 -23.13 3.57 32.34
CA ARG A 252 -23.81 2.28 32.32
C ARG A 252 -24.50 2.15 30.96
N ILE A 253 -24.26 1.05 30.29
CA ILE A 253 -24.86 0.75 28.99
C ILE A 253 -25.45 -0.65 29.00
N GLU A 254 -26.63 -0.74 28.45
CA GLU A 254 -27.41 -1.96 28.38
C GLU A 254 -27.50 -2.43 26.92
N LEU A 255 -27.07 -3.65 26.64
CA LEU A 255 -27.01 -4.24 25.33
C LEU A 255 -27.87 -5.52 25.26
N PRO A 256 -28.46 -5.85 24.09
CA PRO A 256 -29.30 -7.04 23.94
C PRO A 256 -28.49 -8.32 24.19
N LYS A 257 -28.92 -9.16 25.12
CA LYS A 257 -28.28 -10.43 25.44
C LYS A 257 -28.23 -11.38 24.25
N SER A 258 -29.28 -11.37 23.41
CA SER A 258 -29.34 -12.18 22.20
C SER A 258 -28.27 -11.85 21.16
N LYS A 259 -27.72 -10.64 21.21
CA LYS A 259 -26.68 -10.17 20.29
C LYS A 259 -25.26 -10.34 20.85
N LEU A 260 -25.12 -10.50 22.16
CA LEU A 260 -23.85 -10.69 22.81
C LEU A 260 -23.60 -12.14 23.17
N GLY A 261 -24.48 -12.74 23.99
CA GLY A 261 -24.35 -14.13 24.42
C GLY A 261 -22.91 -14.46 24.83
N LYS A 262 -22.34 -15.45 24.18
CA LYS A 262 -20.92 -15.82 24.29
C LYS A 262 -19.98 -15.05 23.36
N HIS A 263 -20.53 -14.16 22.52
CA HIS A 263 -19.77 -13.42 21.54
C HIS A 263 -19.08 -12.22 22.19
N GLY A 264 -18.08 -11.68 21.51
CA GLY A 264 -17.35 -10.52 21.97
C GLY A 264 -18.03 -9.21 21.58
N VAL A 265 -17.70 -8.15 22.30
CA VAL A 265 -18.10 -6.77 22.00
C VAL A 265 -16.91 -5.83 22.16
N SER A 266 -16.82 -4.81 21.31
CA SER A 266 -15.91 -3.70 21.49
C SER A 266 -16.66 -2.39 21.72
N PHE A 267 -16.09 -1.53 22.56
CA PHE A 267 -16.65 -0.25 22.97
C PHE A 267 -15.76 0.88 22.47
N ILE A 268 -16.31 1.80 21.70
CA ILE A 268 -15.66 3.05 21.31
C ILE A 268 -16.26 4.17 22.14
N VAL A 269 -15.49 4.70 23.07
CA VAL A 269 -15.97 5.69 24.05
C VAL A 269 -15.24 7.01 23.88
N LYS A 270 -15.98 8.12 23.98
CA LYS A 270 -15.42 9.48 24.05
C LYS A 270 -15.78 10.13 25.40
N ASN A 271 -14.86 10.97 25.89
CA ASN A 271 -15.16 11.85 27.02
C ASN A 271 -15.80 13.18 26.56
N LYS A 272 -16.13 14.05 27.53
CA LYS A 272 -16.76 15.36 27.27
C LYS A 272 -15.89 16.29 26.42
N LEU A 273 -14.57 16.11 26.40
CA LEU A 273 -13.67 16.90 25.56
C LEU A 273 -13.57 16.36 24.12
N GLY A 274 -14.19 15.21 23.81
CA GLY A 274 -14.06 14.55 22.49
C GLY A 274 -12.85 13.61 22.39
N VAL A 275 -12.10 13.40 23.47
CA VAL A 275 -10.96 12.49 23.50
C VAL A 275 -11.46 11.06 23.53
N TYR A 276 -10.92 10.24 22.62
CA TYR A 276 -11.22 8.81 22.59
C TYR A 276 -10.57 8.08 23.77
N GLY A 277 -11.28 7.09 24.27
CA GLY A 277 -10.73 6.11 25.20
C GLY A 277 -9.77 5.15 24.50
N SER A 278 -8.93 4.49 25.28
CA SER A 278 -8.21 3.28 24.84
C SER A 278 -9.23 2.23 24.36
N PRO A 279 -8.83 1.34 23.43
CA PRO A 279 -9.68 0.22 23.04
C PRO A 279 -10.17 -0.56 24.27
N LEU A 280 -11.44 -0.86 24.31
CA LEU A 280 -12.08 -1.63 25.37
C LEU A 280 -12.91 -2.73 24.73
N THR A 281 -12.64 -3.97 25.09
CA THR A 281 -13.32 -5.14 24.55
C THR A 281 -13.77 -6.05 25.68
N TRP A 282 -14.82 -6.83 25.42
CA TRP A 282 -15.30 -7.85 26.33
C TRP A 282 -15.80 -9.07 25.53
N HIS A 283 -15.69 -10.24 26.11
CA HIS A 283 -16.36 -11.47 25.69
C HIS A 283 -16.65 -12.33 26.92
N ASP A 284 -17.58 -13.28 26.81
CA ASP A 284 -17.85 -14.21 27.87
C ASP A 284 -16.59 -15.09 28.10
N PRO A 285 -16.00 -15.11 29.31
CA PRO A 285 -14.84 -15.95 29.61
C PRO A 285 -15.05 -17.44 29.32
N ASN A 286 -16.30 -17.91 29.39
CA ASN A 286 -16.62 -19.31 29.07
C ASN A 286 -16.52 -19.61 27.54
N ALA A 287 -16.35 -18.59 26.71
CA ALA A 287 -16.12 -18.75 25.29
C ALA A 287 -14.63 -18.84 24.92
N ASP A 288 -13.73 -18.78 25.90
CA ASP A 288 -12.29 -18.88 25.65
C ASP A 288 -11.94 -20.21 24.99
N LYS A 289 -11.27 -20.12 23.87
CA LYS A 289 -10.79 -21.28 23.12
C LYS A 289 -9.52 -21.84 23.76
N SER A 290 -9.37 -23.15 23.76
CA SER A 290 -8.09 -23.76 24.15
C SER A 290 -6.99 -23.28 23.21
N LEU A 291 -5.89 -22.79 23.80
CA LEU A 291 -4.75 -22.30 23.02
C LEU A 291 -4.04 -23.42 22.23
N THR A 292 -4.23 -24.68 22.59
CA THR A 292 -3.73 -25.83 21.81
C THR A 292 -4.46 -26.05 20.49
N GLU A 293 -5.62 -25.46 20.35
CA GLU A 293 -6.49 -25.55 19.15
C GLU A 293 -6.60 -24.21 18.43
N MET A 294 -5.83 -23.21 18.87
CA MET A 294 -5.92 -21.84 18.38
C MET A 294 -4.94 -21.60 17.24
N ASP A 295 -5.44 -21.19 16.10
CA ASP A 295 -4.64 -20.64 15.01
C ASP A 295 -4.41 -19.14 15.20
N ILE A 296 -3.22 -18.71 14.81
CA ILE A 296 -2.80 -17.31 14.88
C ILE A 296 -2.35 -16.85 13.52
N ASP A 297 -3.02 -15.82 13.01
CA ASP A 297 -2.59 -15.06 11.85
C ASP A 297 -1.84 -13.80 12.29
N ILE A 298 -0.75 -13.48 11.60
CA ILE A 298 0.05 -12.31 11.90
C ILE A 298 0.08 -11.42 10.67
N THR A 299 -0.24 -10.15 10.87
CA THR A 299 -0.13 -9.12 9.85
C THR A 299 0.81 -8.01 10.31
N PHE A 300 1.48 -7.39 9.34
CA PHE A 300 2.45 -6.33 9.58
C PHE A 300 2.03 -5.10 8.82
N SER A 301 2.29 -3.94 9.41
CA SER A 301 2.13 -2.65 8.76
C SER A 301 3.38 -1.81 8.98
N VAL A 302 3.88 -1.19 7.93
CA VAL A 302 4.97 -0.22 8.02
C VAL A 302 4.38 1.17 8.19
N VAL A 303 4.92 1.87 9.17
CA VAL A 303 4.68 3.30 9.36
C VAL A 303 6.04 3.98 9.31
N GLU A 304 6.33 4.57 8.17
CA GLU A 304 7.67 5.00 7.79
C GLU A 304 8.65 3.81 7.81
N HIS A 305 9.57 3.74 8.74
CA HIS A 305 10.52 2.64 8.93
C HIS A 305 10.21 1.76 10.16
N LYS A 306 9.15 2.11 10.92
CA LYS A 306 8.71 1.39 12.12
C LYS A 306 7.63 0.38 11.77
N ILE A 307 7.46 -0.63 12.60
CA ILE A 307 6.51 -1.72 12.34
C ILE A 307 5.44 -1.78 13.41
N ILE A 308 4.20 -2.00 12.99
CA ILE A 308 3.10 -2.44 13.83
C ILE A 308 2.86 -3.92 13.50
N MET A 309 2.82 -4.77 14.53
CA MET A 309 2.39 -6.16 14.40
C MET A 309 0.96 -6.29 14.91
N GLN A 310 0.13 -6.97 14.15
CA GLN A 310 -1.21 -7.37 14.58
C GLN A 310 -1.30 -8.89 14.62
N ILE A 311 -1.86 -9.41 15.69
CA ILE A 311 -2.12 -10.83 15.90
C ILE A 311 -3.62 -11.01 15.91
N GLN A 312 -4.12 -11.82 14.99
CA GLN A 312 -5.51 -12.28 14.93
C GLN A 312 -5.55 -13.71 15.44
N THR A 313 -6.41 -13.97 16.42
CA THR A 313 -6.71 -15.31 16.90
C THR A 313 -8.03 -15.81 16.30
N ASP A 314 -8.17 -17.10 16.09
CA ASP A 314 -9.41 -17.72 15.59
C ASP A 314 -10.44 -18.03 16.69
N GLY A 315 -10.23 -17.48 17.89
CA GLY A 315 -11.11 -17.58 19.03
C GLY A 315 -10.80 -16.53 20.09
N PHE A 316 -11.61 -16.48 21.15
CA PHE A 316 -11.44 -15.53 22.24
C PHE A 316 -10.39 -16.02 23.24
N THR A 317 -9.67 -15.07 23.85
CA THR A 317 -8.74 -15.33 24.95
C THR A 317 -8.88 -14.27 26.02
N SER A 318 -8.74 -14.67 27.27
CA SER A 318 -8.66 -13.79 28.45
C SER A 318 -7.20 -13.56 28.86
N GLY A 319 -6.98 -12.61 29.76
CA GLY A 319 -5.68 -12.31 30.36
C GLY A 319 -4.84 -11.29 29.62
N ASN A 320 -3.62 -11.08 30.13
CA ASN A 320 -2.65 -10.16 29.53
C ASN A 320 -1.95 -10.84 28.36
N THR A 321 -1.60 -10.04 27.38
CA THR A 321 -0.93 -10.53 26.16
C THR A 321 0.31 -9.69 25.87
N ALA A 322 1.36 -10.35 25.42
CA ALA A 322 2.60 -9.70 25.05
C ALA A 322 3.27 -10.39 23.85
N LEU A 323 4.05 -9.63 23.11
CA LEU A 323 5.07 -10.14 22.21
C LEU A 323 6.35 -10.30 23.03
N ARG A 324 6.96 -11.47 23.03
CA ARG A 324 8.22 -11.76 23.69
C ARG A 324 9.34 -11.96 22.69
N LEU A 325 10.40 -11.18 22.79
CA LEU A 325 11.59 -11.29 21.94
C LEU A 325 12.70 -11.97 22.76
N LEU A 326 13.13 -13.15 22.36
CA LEU A 326 14.25 -13.87 23.01
C LEU A 326 15.57 -13.36 22.44
N LYS A 327 16.45 -12.89 23.33
CA LYS A 327 17.83 -12.47 23.06
C LYS A 327 18.76 -13.07 24.11
N GLU A 328 19.81 -13.77 23.67
CA GLU A 328 20.87 -14.25 24.58
C GLU A 328 20.34 -14.84 25.92
N ASP A 329 19.28 -15.64 25.85
CA ASP A 329 18.58 -16.26 26.98
C ASP A 329 17.68 -15.34 27.85
N GLU A 330 17.50 -14.07 27.46
CA GLU A 330 16.56 -13.14 28.11
C GLU A 330 15.39 -12.78 27.20
N TYR A 331 14.21 -12.57 27.82
CA TYR A 331 13.03 -12.10 27.11
C TYR A 331 12.80 -10.60 27.29
N ILE A 332 12.67 -9.89 26.16
CA ILE A 332 12.09 -8.55 26.15
C ILE A 332 10.59 -8.70 25.90
N SER A 333 9.77 -8.28 26.86
CA SER A 333 8.31 -8.32 26.75
C SER A 333 7.76 -7.00 26.25
N ILE A 334 6.97 -7.04 25.14
CA ILE A 334 6.30 -5.89 24.54
C ILE A 334 4.79 -6.12 24.71
N PRO A 335 4.08 -5.26 25.45
CA PRO A 335 2.66 -5.46 25.68
C PRO A 335 1.87 -5.36 24.37
N LEU A 336 0.90 -6.24 24.21
CA LEU A 336 -0.08 -6.19 23.13
C LEU A 336 -1.36 -5.52 23.62
N THR A 337 -1.91 -4.63 22.82
CA THR A 337 -3.20 -3.99 23.09
C THR A 337 -4.29 -4.74 22.36
N LYS A 338 -5.28 -5.25 23.09
CA LYS A 338 -6.47 -5.88 22.53
C LYS A 338 -7.37 -4.81 21.94
N ILE A 339 -7.45 -4.72 20.61
CA ILE A 339 -8.24 -3.70 19.90
C ILE A 339 -9.61 -4.20 19.46
N GLN A 340 -9.75 -5.51 19.30
CA GLN A 340 -11.00 -6.25 19.09
C GLN A 340 -10.94 -7.53 19.93
N PRO A 341 -12.05 -8.23 20.15
CA PRO A 341 -12.05 -9.43 20.98
C PRO A 341 -11.04 -10.50 20.60
N THR A 342 -10.64 -10.58 19.34
CA THR A 342 -9.65 -11.53 18.81
C THR A 342 -8.46 -10.86 18.13
N VAL A 343 -8.37 -9.50 18.12
CA VAL A 343 -7.27 -8.78 17.48
C VAL A 343 -6.43 -8.03 18.49
N TYR A 344 -5.15 -8.31 18.46
CA TYR A 344 -4.14 -7.69 19.31
C TYR A 344 -3.16 -6.91 18.44
N THR A 345 -2.68 -5.77 18.93
CA THR A 345 -1.70 -4.94 18.20
C THR A 345 -0.57 -4.49 19.11
N THR A 346 0.62 -4.41 18.56
CA THR A 346 1.72 -3.69 19.20
C THR A 346 1.52 -2.18 19.04
N ASP A 347 2.29 -1.41 19.77
CA ASP A 347 2.60 -0.03 19.41
C ASP A 347 3.58 -0.02 18.22
N LEU A 348 4.01 1.16 17.77
CA LEU A 348 5.08 1.29 16.78
C LEU A 348 6.38 0.70 17.36
N LEU A 349 6.91 -0.32 16.70
CA LEU A 349 8.14 -0.99 17.10
C LEU A 349 9.32 -0.40 16.34
N LEU A 350 10.36 -0.03 17.08
CA LEU A 350 11.62 0.42 16.50
C LEU A 350 12.42 -0.79 15.97
N PRO A 351 13.04 -0.70 14.78
CA PRO A 351 13.86 -1.78 14.24
C PRO A 351 15.00 -2.22 15.19
N SER A 352 15.51 -1.29 16.00
CA SER A 352 16.57 -1.58 16.98
C SER A 352 16.20 -2.63 18.03
N LEU A 353 14.90 -2.83 18.29
CA LEU A 353 14.42 -3.88 19.19
C LEU A 353 14.74 -5.28 18.67
N PHE A 354 14.96 -5.45 17.38
CA PHE A 354 15.14 -6.74 16.73
C PHE A 354 16.59 -7.14 16.47
N TYR A 355 17.57 -6.34 16.88
CA TYR A 355 18.97 -6.77 16.83
C TYR A 355 19.18 -7.98 17.73
N ASN A 356 19.81 -9.03 17.19
CA ASN A 356 20.12 -10.29 17.86
C ASN A 356 18.91 -11.06 18.42
N VAL A 357 17.72 -10.83 17.89
CA VAL A 357 16.54 -11.63 18.25
C VAL A 357 16.66 -13.02 17.64
N GLN A 358 16.60 -14.03 18.49
CA GLN A 358 16.70 -15.44 18.13
C GLN A 358 15.31 -16.04 17.87
N ARG A 359 14.31 -15.62 18.65
CA ARG A 359 12.94 -16.12 18.59
C ARG A 359 11.94 -15.03 19.00
N ILE A 360 10.76 -15.11 18.42
CA ILE A 360 9.64 -14.23 18.71
C ILE A 360 8.47 -15.12 19.14
N ASP A 361 7.88 -14.81 20.28
CA ASP A 361 6.76 -15.56 20.84
C ASP A 361 5.57 -14.64 21.10
N ALA A 362 4.35 -15.11 20.82
CA ALA A 362 3.13 -14.53 21.36
C ALA A 362 2.85 -15.19 22.73
N PHE A 363 2.72 -14.34 23.73
CA PHE A 363 2.49 -14.75 25.12
C PHE A 363 1.06 -14.36 25.54
N PHE A 364 0.36 -15.32 26.12
CA PHE A 364 -0.98 -15.14 26.67
C PHE A 364 -0.96 -15.58 28.14
N ASP A 365 -1.31 -14.65 29.02
CA ASP A 365 -1.40 -14.86 30.48
C ASP A 365 -2.90 -15.04 30.83
N GLY A 366 -3.38 -16.26 30.78
CA GLY A 366 -4.71 -16.66 31.21
C GLY A 366 -4.62 -17.60 32.42
N ASP A 367 -5.64 -18.42 32.66
CA ASP A 367 -5.65 -19.45 33.72
C ASP A 367 -4.46 -20.43 33.58
N ILE A 368 -3.95 -20.56 32.35
CA ILE A 368 -2.72 -21.30 32.05
C ILE A 368 -1.84 -20.41 31.17
N GLU A 369 -0.62 -20.11 31.64
CA GLU A 369 0.40 -19.40 30.86
C GLU A 369 0.73 -20.15 29.58
N ARG A 370 0.72 -19.46 28.42
CA ARG A 370 0.97 -20.07 27.12
C ARG A 370 1.84 -19.22 26.23
N ILE A 371 2.73 -19.90 25.53
CA ILE A 371 3.70 -19.32 24.62
C ILE A 371 3.53 -19.97 23.25
N ILE A 372 3.22 -19.18 22.23
CA ILE A 372 3.15 -19.62 20.84
C ILE A 372 4.33 -19.01 20.10
N GLN A 373 5.24 -19.85 19.63
CA GLN A 373 6.37 -19.39 18.83
C GLN A 373 5.87 -18.92 17.47
N LEU A 374 6.20 -17.69 17.12
CA LEU A 374 5.88 -17.13 15.81
C LEU A 374 6.92 -17.60 14.78
N ASP A 375 6.43 -18.08 13.65
CA ASP A 375 7.29 -18.50 12.56
C ASP A 375 7.80 -17.29 11.75
N LEU A 376 8.54 -16.43 12.40
CA LEU A 376 8.98 -15.14 11.89
C LEU A 376 10.45 -14.90 12.23
N LYS A 377 11.24 -14.51 11.21
CA LYS A 377 12.66 -14.19 11.39
C LYS A 377 13.02 -12.87 10.71
N PRO A 378 12.62 -11.73 11.27
CA PRO A 378 12.94 -10.43 10.71
C PRO A 378 14.44 -10.13 10.83
N THR A 379 14.98 -9.51 9.80
CA THR A 379 16.38 -9.08 9.76
C THR A 379 16.42 -7.56 9.75
N VAL A 380 17.21 -6.96 10.62
CA VAL A 380 17.45 -5.51 10.62
C VAL A 380 18.35 -5.16 9.45
N VAL A 381 17.86 -4.25 8.59
CA VAL A 381 18.60 -3.71 7.45
C VAL A 381 18.81 -2.22 7.64
N ALA A 382 19.96 -1.70 7.19
CA ALA A 382 20.32 -0.29 7.36
C ALA A 382 20.93 0.27 6.08
N PRO A 383 20.70 1.56 5.75
CA PRO A 383 21.37 2.24 4.64
C PRO A 383 22.89 2.14 4.75
N GLY A 384 23.58 2.10 3.62
CA GLY A 384 25.04 2.00 3.57
C GLY A 384 25.61 0.60 3.82
N LYS A 385 24.77 -0.39 4.17
CA LYS A 385 25.18 -1.79 4.39
C LYS A 385 24.58 -2.70 3.33
N VAL A 386 25.32 -3.76 2.98
CA VAL A 386 24.79 -4.86 2.15
C VAL A 386 24.32 -5.95 3.10
N THR A 387 23.07 -6.37 2.95
CA THR A 387 22.49 -7.42 3.78
C THR A 387 21.86 -8.49 2.89
N ASN A 388 22.22 -9.76 3.12
CA ASN A 388 21.60 -10.91 2.46
C ASN A 388 20.59 -11.54 3.41
N ILE A 389 19.38 -11.80 2.91
CA ILE A 389 18.29 -12.38 3.66
C ILE A 389 17.83 -13.65 2.92
N LEU A 390 17.59 -14.70 3.67
CA LEU A 390 17.09 -15.98 3.15
C LEU A 390 15.70 -16.25 3.68
N SER A 391 14.85 -16.84 2.85
CA SER A 391 13.62 -17.48 3.31
C SER A 391 13.92 -18.64 4.27
N LYS A 392 12.94 -19.04 5.07
CA LYS A 392 13.07 -20.12 6.04
C LYS A 392 13.53 -21.44 5.38
N ASP A 393 12.98 -21.77 4.22
CA ASP A 393 13.32 -22.94 3.42
C ASP A 393 14.63 -22.79 2.63
N LYS A 394 15.27 -21.60 2.69
CA LYS A 394 16.53 -21.24 1.99
C LYS A 394 16.45 -21.30 0.46
N ASN A 395 15.25 -21.34 -0.12
CA ASN A 395 15.06 -21.38 -1.57
C ASN A 395 14.87 -19.98 -2.18
N CYS A 396 14.49 -18.97 -1.40
CA CYS A 396 14.49 -17.60 -1.84
C CYS A 396 15.53 -16.77 -1.07
N SER A 397 16.23 -15.89 -1.78
CA SER A 397 17.22 -14.99 -1.21
C SER A 397 17.03 -13.59 -1.79
N ILE A 398 17.20 -12.58 -0.94
CA ILE A 398 17.31 -11.20 -1.39
C ILE A 398 18.60 -10.57 -0.89
N GLN A 399 19.12 -9.64 -1.68
CA GLN A 399 20.24 -8.80 -1.30
C GLN A 399 19.76 -7.34 -1.28
N ILE A 400 19.70 -6.77 -0.10
CA ILE A 400 19.52 -5.33 0.12
C ILE A 400 20.89 -4.68 -0.10
N THR A 401 20.98 -3.74 -1.02
CA THR A 401 22.23 -3.03 -1.34
C THR A 401 22.42 -1.83 -0.41
N LYS A 402 23.55 -1.13 -0.55
CA LYS A 402 23.85 0.08 0.24
C LYS A 402 22.85 1.21 0.00
N THR A 403 22.22 1.23 -1.18
CA THR A 403 21.32 2.31 -1.64
C THR A 403 19.84 1.92 -1.65
N SER A 404 19.50 0.66 -1.40
CA SER A 404 18.14 0.14 -1.61
C SER A 404 17.07 0.73 -0.69
N ILE A 405 17.44 1.21 0.50
CA ILE A 405 16.47 1.69 1.51
C ILE A 405 16.81 3.10 2.01
N TYR A 406 15.78 3.81 2.49
CA TYR A 406 15.92 5.17 3.03
C TYR A 406 16.39 5.20 4.48
N ASP A 407 15.92 4.23 5.29
CA ASP A 407 16.15 4.20 6.74
C ASP A 407 16.31 2.77 7.25
N THR A 408 16.78 2.64 8.49
CA THR A 408 16.89 1.34 9.16
C THR A 408 15.49 0.76 9.40
N THR A 409 15.28 -0.47 8.93
CA THR A 409 13.98 -1.15 9.04
C THR A 409 14.15 -2.67 9.20
N LEU A 410 13.04 -3.39 9.28
CA LEU A 410 13.00 -4.85 9.30
C LEU A 410 12.61 -5.38 7.93
N VAL A 411 13.26 -6.47 7.51
CA VAL A 411 12.92 -7.19 6.27
C VAL A 411 13.02 -8.70 6.49
N TRP A 412 12.10 -9.46 5.93
CA TRP A 412 12.12 -10.93 5.89
C TRP A 412 11.40 -11.46 4.67
N ILE A 413 11.42 -12.78 4.46
CA ILE A 413 10.79 -13.45 3.33
C ILE A 413 9.87 -14.54 3.87
N GLU A 414 8.62 -14.53 3.45
CA GLU A 414 7.62 -15.54 3.75
C GLU A 414 7.28 -16.34 2.49
N ALA A 415 7.12 -17.65 2.62
CA ALA A 415 6.45 -18.45 1.61
C ALA A 415 4.94 -18.31 1.84
N ILE A 416 4.20 -18.02 0.79
CA ILE A 416 2.75 -17.80 0.87
C ILE A 416 2.02 -18.66 -0.14
N ASP A 417 0.78 -19.00 0.18
CA ASP A 417 -0.16 -19.54 -0.78
C ASP A 417 -0.84 -18.36 -1.51
N HIS A 418 -0.67 -18.31 -2.83
CA HIS A 418 -1.25 -17.23 -3.61
C HIS A 418 -2.55 -17.69 -4.27
N PRO A 419 -3.67 -16.95 -4.09
CA PRO A 419 -4.98 -17.37 -4.59
C PRO A 419 -5.16 -17.23 -6.11
N VAL A 420 -4.23 -16.56 -6.81
CA VAL A 420 -4.35 -16.24 -8.23
C VAL A 420 -3.33 -17.02 -9.05
N GLU A 421 -3.82 -18.04 -9.76
CA GLU A 421 -3.02 -18.77 -10.74
C GLU A 421 -2.62 -17.87 -11.92
N PRO A 422 -1.39 -18.02 -12.46
CA PRO A 422 -0.97 -17.27 -13.63
C PRO A 422 -1.76 -17.70 -14.87
N LYS A 423 -2.39 -16.74 -15.55
CA LYS A 423 -3.08 -17.02 -16.81
C LYS A 423 -2.04 -17.17 -17.92
N GLY A 424 -2.08 -18.29 -18.64
CA GLY A 424 -1.14 -18.59 -19.74
C GLY A 424 0.18 -19.20 -19.27
N GLY A 425 0.27 -19.62 -18.01
CA GLY A 425 1.47 -20.25 -17.48
C GLY A 425 1.22 -21.13 -16.28
N THR A 426 2.28 -21.77 -15.79
CA THR A 426 2.25 -22.67 -14.63
C THR A 426 3.32 -22.31 -13.61
N LEU A 427 2.95 -22.27 -12.34
CA LEU A 427 3.89 -22.06 -11.24
C LEU A 427 4.87 -23.25 -11.13
N GLN A 428 6.16 -22.93 -11.01
CA GLN A 428 7.25 -23.88 -10.90
C GLN A 428 8.00 -23.78 -9.56
N SER A 429 7.60 -22.87 -8.68
CA SER A 429 8.16 -22.70 -7.33
C SER A 429 7.08 -22.36 -6.32
N LEU A 430 7.42 -22.37 -5.04
CA LEU A 430 6.66 -21.65 -4.04
C LEU A 430 6.66 -20.15 -4.38
N ILE A 431 5.66 -19.44 -3.89
CA ILE A 431 5.57 -17.98 -3.99
C ILE A 431 6.17 -17.39 -2.73
N TYR A 432 7.05 -16.40 -2.90
CA TYR A 432 7.71 -15.71 -1.79
C TYR A 432 7.28 -14.26 -1.74
N GLN A 433 6.71 -13.85 -0.60
CA GLN A 433 6.41 -12.46 -0.31
C GLN A 433 7.56 -11.84 0.47
N ILE A 434 8.12 -10.74 -0.03
CA ILE A 434 9.06 -9.95 0.75
C ILE A 434 8.26 -9.02 1.65
N GLN A 435 8.57 -9.04 2.93
CA GLN A 435 7.94 -8.26 3.96
C GLN A 435 8.88 -7.19 4.54
N PRO A 436 8.34 -6.06 4.98
CA PRO A 436 6.92 -5.66 4.95
C PRO A 436 6.51 -5.13 3.57
N TYR A 437 5.39 -5.61 3.06
CA TYR A 437 4.88 -5.33 1.71
C TYR A 437 4.76 -3.82 1.37
N GLU A 438 4.46 -2.99 2.34
CA GLU A 438 4.24 -1.55 2.13
C GLU A 438 5.53 -0.72 2.12
N LEU A 439 6.69 -1.32 2.38
CA LEU A 439 7.96 -0.59 2.44
C LEU A 439 8.33 0.02 1.08
N ALA A 440 8.67 1.30 1.08
CA ALA A 440 9.20 1.98 -0.10
C ALA A 440 10.69 1.68 -0.26
N LEU A 441 11.11 1.29 -1.45
CA LEU A 441 12.51 1.17 -1.82
C LEU A 441 13.02 2.49 -2.41
N LYS A 442 14.27 2.83 -2.10
CA LYS A 442 15.02 3.93 -2.70
C LYS A 442 15.67 3.51 -4.01
N ASP A 443 16.11 2.28 -4.10
CA ASP A 443 16.78 1.68 -5.25
C ASP A 443 16.46 0.20 -5.31
N THR A 444 16.86 -0.48 -6.38
CA THR A 444 16.61 -1.88 -6.60
C THR A 444 17.23 -2.77 -5.53
N ILE A 445 16.60 -3.89 -5.30
CA ILE A 445 17.15 -5.05 -4.59
C ILE A 445 17.40 -6.18 -5.58
N ARG A 446 18.31 -7.10 -5.24
CA ARG A 446 18.51 -8.33 -6.02
C ARG A 446 17.72 -9.47 -5.38
N ILE A 447 17.09 -10.29 -6.22
CA ILE A 447 16.39 -11.49 -5.77
C ILE A 447 16.94 -12.71 -6.49
N GLY A 448 16.95 -13.87 -5.80
CA GLY A 448 17.26 -15.17 -6.37
C GLY A 448 16.35 -16.23 -5.80
N ILE A 449 15.75 -17.04 -6.68
CA ILE A 449 14.97 -18.21 -6.30
C ILE A 449 15.70 -19.46 -6.79
N ARG A 450 15.92 -20.41 -5.89
CA ARG A 450 16.49 -21.72 -6.20
C ARG A 450 15.40 -22.62 -6.76
N TYR A 451 15.75 -23.38 -7.80
CA TYR A 451 14.87 -24.32 -8.44
C TYR A 451 15.45 -25.75 -8.47
N ASN A 452 14.61 -26.73 -8.71
CA ASN A 452 15.05 -28.13 -8.84
C ASN A 452 15.63 -28.39 -10.24
N ARG A 453 16.33 -29.53 -10.40
CA ARG A 453 16.99 -29.88 -11.67
C ARG A 453 16.02 -30.05 -12.85
N GLN A 454 14.76 -30.39 -12.59
CA GLN A 454 13.75 -30.56 -13.64
C GLN A 454 13.44 -29.25 -14.37
N ILE A 455 13.52 -28.11 -13.66
CA ILE A 455 13.25 -26.77 -14.19
C ILE A 455 14.45 -26.25 -15.02
N LYS A 456 15.65 -26.78 -14.82
CA LYS A 456 16.87 -26.28 -15.45
C LYS A 456 16.79 -26.16 -16.97
N ASP A 457 16.19 -27.16 -17.62
CA ASP A 457 16.09 -27.26 -19.08
C ASP A 457 14.66 -26.97 -19.59
N MET A 458 13.79 -26.41 -18.72
CA MET A 458 12.42 -26.07 -19.05
C MET A 458 12.39 -24.75 -19.82
N PRO A 459 11.89 -24.73 -21.07
CA PRO A 459 11.84 -23.50 -21.87
C PRO A 459 10.86 -22.50 -21.27
N ASN A 460 11.01 -21.23 -21.68
CA ASN A 460 10.07 -20.14 -21.39
C ASN A 460 9.78 -19.97 -19.88
N THR A 461 10.79 -20.22 -19.04
CA THR A 461 10.68 -20.17 -17.58
C THR A 461 11.48 -18.99 -17.05
N ALA A 462 10.82 -18.14 -16.26
CA ALA A 462 11.40 -16.91 -15.71
C ALA A 462 10.84 -16.57 -14.32
N LEU A 463 11.40 -15.55 -13.71
CA LEU A 463 10.83 -14.91 -12.52
C LEU A 463 9.70 -13.97 -12.91
N TYR A 464 8.64 -14.00 -12.11
CA TYR A 464 7.51 -13.07 -12.22
C TYR A 464 7.21 -12.53 -10.83
N TYR A 465 6.81 -11.25 -10.79
CA TYR A 465 6.26 -10.67 -9.57
C TYR A 465 4.75 -10.46 -9.72
N TYR A 466 4.06 -10.49 -8.59
CA TYR A 466 2.62 -10.26 -8.53
C TYR A 466 2.29 -9.03 -7.72
N ASN A 467 1.45 -8.18 -8.29
CA ASN A 467 0.75 -7.15 -7.52
C ASN A 467 -0.73 -7.08 -7.90
N GLN A 468 -1.55 -6.59 -6.98
CA GLN A 468 -3.01 -6.59 -7.15
C GLN A 468 -3.51 -5.81 -8.36
N LYS A 469 -2.75 -4.82 -8.85
CA LYS A 469 -3.14 -3.94 -9.95
C LYS A 469 -2.83 -4.54 -11.32
N SER A 470 -1.64 -5.08 -11.50
CA SER A 470 -1.13 -5.60 -12.79
C SER A 470 -1.18 -7.12 -12.90
N GLY A 471 -1.46 -7.84 -11.80
CA GLY A 471 -1.36 -9.29 -11.77
C GLY A 471 0.09 -9.77 -11.86
N TRP A 472 0.30 -10.96 -12.37
CA TRP A 472 1.62 -11.51 -12.65
C TRP A 472 2.30 -10.72 -13.77
N THR A 473 3.54 -10.33 -13.56
CA THR A 473 4.33 -9.51 -14.47
C THR A 473 5.73 -10.08 -14.60
N PHE A 474 6.19 -10.20 -15.83
CA PHE A 474 7.52 -10.73 -16.16
C PHE A 474 8.65 -9.88 -15.57
N LEU A 475 9.70 -10.57 -15.08
CA LEU A 475 10.96 -9.97 -14.68
C LEU A 475 12.09 -10.44 -15.59
N PRO A 476 12.88 -9.52 -16.14
CA PRO A 476 14.12 -9.88 -16.84
C PRO A 476 14.96 -10.79 -15.95
N THR A 477 15.12 -12.05 -16.35
CA THR A 477 15.67 -13.10 -15.49
C THR A 477 17.04 -13.56 -15.97
N ILE A 478 17.99 -13.60 -15.06
CA ILE A 478 19.30 -14.24 -15.28
C ILE A 478 19.25 -15.65 -14.72
N ASN A 479 19.32 -16.64 -15.60
CA ASN A 479 19.41 -18.03 -15.18
C ASN A 479 20.87 -18.40 -14.88
N LEU A 480 21.13 -18.94 -13.68
CA LEU A 480 22.43 -19.43 -13.21
C LEU A 480 22.39 -20.97 -13.06
N PRO A 481 22.42 -21.73 -14.17
CA PRO A 481 22.12 -23.17 -14.16
C PRO A 481 23.10 -23.99 -13.32
N ASN A 482 24.34 -23.54 -13.17
CA ASN A 482 25.33 -24.21 -12.31
C ASN A 482 25.03 -24.10 -10.82
N ARG A 483 24.20 -23.09 -10.43
CA ARG A 483 23.76 -22.85 -9.04
C ARG A 483 22.31 -23.25 -8.83
N LEU A 484 21.59 -23.59 -9.89
CA LEU A 484 20.14 -23.81 -9.89
C LEU A 484 19.38 -22.62 -9.31
N ILE A 485 19.72 -21.40 -9.76
CA ILE A 485 19.12 -20.14 -9.28
C ILE A 485 18.71 -19.31 -10.49
N MET A 486 17.47 -18.81 -10.46
CA MET A 486 17.02 -17.70 -11.29
C MET A 486 17.10 -16.42 -10.48
N SER A 487 17.67 -15.36 -11.06
CA SER A 487 17.90 -14.08 -10.39
C SER A 487 17.38 -12.90 -11.19
N SER A 488 16.92 -11.87 -10.50
CA SER A 488 16.43 -10.62 -11.08
C SER A 488 16.65 -9.45 -10.10
N THR A 489 16.16 -8.27 -10.48
CA THR A 489 16.09 -7.07 -9.64
C THR A 489 14.64 -6.61 -9.46
N LEU A 490 14.35 -6.00 -8.32
CA LEU A 490 13.03 -5.49 -7.97
C LEU A 490 13.12 -4.07 -7.44
N LEU A 491 12.09 -3.26 -7.69
CA LEU A 491 11.88 -1.92 -7.15
C LEU A 491 10.81 -1.85 -6.05
N SER A 492 10.22 -2.99 -5.68
CA SER A 492 9.18 -3.08 -4.67
C SER A 492 9.18 -4.45 -4.01
N PHE A 493 8.57 -4.55 -2.84
CA PHE A 493 8.42 -5.82 -2.11
C PHE A 493 7.15 -6.55 -2.53
N ASP A 494 7.14 -7.04 -3.76
CA ASP A 494 6.02 -7.83 -4.30
C ASP A 494 6.22 -9.34 -4.04
N ALA A 495 5.15 -10.10 -4.22
CA ALA A 495 5.22 -11.56 -4.22
C ALA A 495 5.89 -12.04 -5.51
N ILE A 496 6.72 -13.08 -5.42
CA ILE A 496 7.57 -13.52 -6.52
C ILE A 496 7.55 -15.04 -6.62
N GLY A 497 7.52 -15.53 -7.85
CA GLY A 497 7.61 -16.95 -8.15
C GLY A 497 8.30 -17.21 -9.49
N ILE A 498 8.68 -18.48 -9.70
CA ILE A 498 9.12 -18.98 -11.00
C ILE A 498 7.88 -19.46 -11.73
N ILE A 499 7.64 -18.94 -12.93
CA ILE A 499 6.54 -19.36 -13.78
C ILE A 499 7.10 -19.79 -15.13
N GLN A 500 6.57 -20.90 -15.66
CA GLN A 500 6.72 -21.27 -17.05
C GLN A 500 5.58 -20.67 -17.84
N ASP A 501 5.90 -19.83 -18.81
CA ASP A 501 4.94 -19.26 -19.75
C ASP A 501 4.69 -20.29 -20.87
N THR A 502 3.46 -20.77 -20.97
CA THR A 502 3.07 -21.85 -21.90
C THR A 502 2.33 -21.36 -23.11
N ASP A 503 1.81 -20.14 -23.06
CA ASP A 503 0.98 -19.59 -24.11
C ASP A 503 1.78 -18.65 -25.01
N PRO A 504 1.74 -18.81 -26.33
CA PRO A 504 2.32 -17.85 -27.24
C PRO A 504 1.49 -16.56 -27.30
N PRO A 505 2.11 -15.43 -27.74
CA PRO A 505 1.37 -14.22 -28.00
C PRO A 505 0.23 -14.46 -28.99
N PHE A 506 -0.81 -13.66 -28.92
CA PHE A 506 -1.93 -13.71 -29.86
C PHE A 506 -2.12 -12.39 -30.60
N VAL A 507 -2.44 -12.50 -31.90
CA VAL A 507 -2.66 -11.32 -32.76
C VAL A 507 -4.09 -10.83 -32.58
N ARG A 508 -4.26 -9.57 -32.20
CA ARG A 508 -5.56 -8.90 -32.07
C ARG A 508 -6.07 -8.35 -33.39
N ARG A 509 -5.17 -7.79 -34.19
CA ARG A 509 -5.52 -7.15 -35.46
C ARG A 509 -4.32 -7.08 -36.41
N VAL A 510 -4.57 -7.32 -37.66
CA VAL A 510 -3.67 -6.98 -38.76
C VAL A 510 -4.34 -5.94 -39.65
N TYR A 511 -3.61 -4.96 -40.11
CA TYR A 511 -4.08 -3.97 -41.07
C TYR A 511 -3.06 -3.86 -42.22
N PRO A 512 -3.51 -3.94 -43.49
CA PRO A 512 -4.86 -4.25 -43.98
C PRO A 512 -5.39 -5.61 -43.53
N ALA A 513 -6.73 -5.72 -43.36
CA ALA A 513 -7.36 -6.95 -42.88
C ALA A 513 -7.37 -8.05 -43.98
N ASN A 514 -7.32 -9.31 -43.52
CA ASN A 514 -7.33 -10.47 -44.39
C ASN A 514 -8.57 -10.50 -45.31
N GLY A 515 -8.38 -10.72 -46.63
CA GLY A 515 -9.42 -10.71 -47.64
C GLY A 515 -10.02 -9.32 -47.93
N GLY A 516 -9.49 -8.27 -47.31
CA GLY A 516 -9.96 -6.89 -47.50
C GLY A 516 -9.60 -6.34 -48.88
N LYS A 517 -10.46 -5.44 -49.40
CA LYS A 517 -10.20 -4.65 -50.62
C LYS A 517 -10.04 -3.19 -50.20
N PHE A 518 -8.97 -2.56 -50.64
CA PHE A 518 -8.60 -1.22 -50.25
C PHE A 518 -8.20 -0.38 -51.45
N HIS A 519 -8.58 0.89 -51.45
CA HIS A 519 -8.07 1.82 -52.44
C HIS A 519 -6.60 2.18 -52.10
N TYR A 520 -5.72 2.28 -53.13
CA TYR A 520 -4.27 2.48 -52.92
C TYR A 520 -3.92 3.71 -52.06
N LYS A 521 -4.77 4.75 -52.03
CA LYS A 521 -4.58 5.95 -51.19
C LYS A 521 -4.83 5.69 -49.70
N ASP A 522 -5.59 4.65 -49.37
CA ASP A 522 -6.01 4.37 -48.01
C ASP A 522 -4.99 3.48 -47.26
N VAL A 523 -4.20 2.70 -48.03
CA VAL A 523 -3.15 1.85 -47.48
C VAL A 523 -1.83 2.61 -47.42
N ARG A 524 -1.57 3.31 -46.33
CA ARG A 524 -0.32 4.03 -46.09
C ARG A 524 0.59 3.36 -45.07
N THR A 525 0.04 2.42 -44.32
CA THR A 525 0.72 1.72 -43.26
C THR A 525 0.24 0.27 -43.25
N ILE A 526 1.14 -0.65 -42.99
CA ILE A 526 0.78 -2.00 -42.58
C ILE A 526 1.10 -2.16 -41.09
N SER A 527 0.24 -2.84 -40.34
CA SER A 527 0.46 -3.01 -38.90
C SER A 527 -0.09 -4.32 -38.34
N VAL A 528 0.54 -4.81 -37.28
CA VAL A 528 0.13 -5.97 -36.52
C VAL A 528 0.07 -5.58 -35.05
N ILE A 529 -1.11 -5.68 -34.44
CA ILE A 529 -1.31 -5.49 -32.99
C ILE A 529 -1.44 -6.86 -32.36
N ALA A 530 -0.54 -7.17 -31.47
CA ALA A 530 -0.53 -8.43 -30.71
C ALA A 530 -0.64 -8.16 -29.22
N ASP A 531 -1.01 -9.16 -28.46
CA ASP A 531 -1.03 -9.13 -27.00
C ASP A 531 -0.59 -10.48 -26.43
N ASP A 532 -0.30 -10.49 -25.14
CA ASP A 532 0.06 -11.68 -24.41
C ASP A 532 -0.57 -11.65 -23.02
N TYR A 533 -0.83 -12.84 -22.44
CA TYR A 533 -1.53 -12.94 -21.16
C TYR A 533 -0.61 -12.83 -19.94
N LEU A 534 0.69 -13.12 -20.11
CA LEU A 534 1.59 -13.30 -18.98
C LEU A 534 2.89 -12.50 -19.10
N SER A 535 3.79 -12.89 -20.00
CA SER A 535 5.11 -12.25 -20.13
C SER A 535 5.07 -10.93 -20.89
N GLY A 536 4.06 -10.73 -21.74
CA GLY A 536 3.93 -9.56 -22.58
C GLY A 536 4.80 -9.64 -23.83
N ILE A 537 4.49 -8.79 -24.84
CA ILE A 537 5.23 -8.78 -26.12
C ILE A 537 6.67 -8.32 -25.87
N SER A 538 7.65 -9.04 -26.42
CA SER A 538 9.05 -8.63 -26.43
C SER A 538 9.21 -7.27 -27.10
N SER A 539 10.12 -6.44 -26.60
CA SER A 539 10.53 -5.20 -27.27
C SER A 539 11.84 -5.35 -28.06
N ASP A 540 12.42 -6.56 -28.05
CA ASP A 540 13.63 -6.86 -28.81
C ASP A 540 13.28 -7.06 -30.29
N GLU A 541 13.72 -6.14 -31.13
CA GLU A 541 13.48 -6.18 -32.57
C GLU A 541 14.04 -7.45 -33.25
N GLN A 542 15.02 -8.12 -32.64
CA GLN A 542 15.57 -9.38 -33.17
C GLN A 542 14.57 -10.55 -33.05
N THR A 543 13.58 -10.44 -32.18
CA THR A 543 12.54 -11.45 -31.97
C THR A 543 11.29 -11.21 -32.80
N MET A 544 11.34 -10.23 -33.69
CA MET A 544 10.22 -9.81 -34.56
C MET A 544 10.62 -9.86 -36.03
N SER A 545 9.64 -10.02 -36.89
CA SER A 545 9.82 -9.85 -38.33
C SER A 545 8.52 -9.39 -38.99
N MET A 546 8.67 -8.67 -40.12
CA MET A 546 7.58 -8.31 -41.00
C MET A 546 8.07 -8.34 -42.43
N LYS A 547 7.27 -8.92 -43.33
CA LYS A 547 7.52 -8.91 -44.77
C LYS A 547 6.29 -8.45 -45.50
N LEU A 548 6.49 -7.82 -46.66
CA LEU A 548 5.47 -7.46 -47.61
C LEU A 548 5.83 -8.11 -48.94
N ASP A 549 4.93 -8.93 -49.49
CA ASP A 549 5.12 -9.69 -50.72
C ASP A 549 6.40 -10.56 -50.74
N GLY A 550 6.72 -11.14 -49.58
CA GLY A 550 7.92 -11.96 -49.35
C GLY A 550 9.18 -11.17 -49.05
N GLU A 551 9.23 -9.86 -49.26
CA GLU A 551 10.39 -9.02 -49.00
C GLU A 551 10.36 -8.42 -47.59
N PRO A 552 11.50 -8.51 -46.83
CA PRO A 552 11.59 -7.92 -45.51
C PRO A 552 11.40 -6.40 -45.55
N VAL A 553 10.59 -5.84 -44.64
CA VAL A 553 10.34 -4.41 -44.48
C VAL A 553 10.98 -3.85 -43.23
N ARG A 554 11.35 -2.56 -43.26
CA ARG A 554 11.89 -1.85 -42.09
C ARG A 554 10.74 -1.37 -41.21
N TYR A 555 10.30 -2.22 -40.29
CA TYR A 555 9.24 -1.92 -39.35
C TYR A 555 9.74 -1.15 -38.13
N ALA A 556 8.81 -0.63 -37.33
CA ALA A 556 9.03 -0.14 -35.99
C ALA A 556 8.03 -0.79 -35.01
N PHE A 557 8.41 -0.93 -33.75
CA PHE A 557 7.53 -1.44 -32.70
C PHE A 557 7.17 -0.32 -31.72
N GLN A 558 5.87 -0.17 -31.44
CA GLN A 558 5.36 0.76 -30.44
C GLN A 558 4.87 0.00 -29.20
N PRO A 559 5.66 -0.08 -28.10
CA PRO A 559 5.35 -0.92 -26.95
C PRO A 559 4.01 -0.59 -26.28
N LEU A 560 3.66 0.70 -26.14
CA LEU A 560 2.41 1.13 -25.48
C LEU A 560 1.15 0.69 -26.23
N LYS A 561 1.21 0.60 -27.56
CA LYS A 561 0.11 0.10 -28.40
C LYS A 561 0.25 -1.40 -28.70
N LYS A 562 1.40 -1.98 -28.36
CA LYS A 562 1.75 -3.36 -28.73
C LYS A 562 1.64 -3.59 -30.24
N GLU A 563 2.08 -2.59 -31.02
CA GLU A 563 1.88 -2.47 -32.46
C GLU A 563 3.21 -2.53 -33.20
N LEU A 564 3.37 -3.53 -34.07
CA LEU A 564 4.40 -3.59 -35.08
C LEU A 564 3.87 -2.91 -36.32
N TYR A 565 4.56 -1.91 -36.90
CA TYR A 565 4.07 -1.17 -38.04
C TYR A 565 5.17 -0.75 -39.02
N TYR A 566 4.78 -0.60 -40.27
CA TYR A 566 5.62 -0.12 -41.36
C TYR A 566 4.87 0.94 -42.18
N TYR A 567 5.48 2.10 -42.34
CA TYR A 567 4.97 3.14 -43.26
C TYR A 567 5.45 2.87 -44.68
N LEU A 568 4.51 2.74 -45.60
CA LEU A 568 4.82 2.54 -47.01
C LEU A 568 5.48 3.80 -47.59
N PRO A 569 6.67 3.71 -48.20
CA PRO A 569 7.34 4.88 -48.79
C PRO A 569 6.64 5.33 -50.07
N THR A 570 6.00 4.40 -50.77
CA THR A 570 5.20 4.63 -51.99
C THR A 570 3.89 3.84 -51.93
N PRO A 571 2.82 4.31 -52.57
CA PRO A 571 1.60 3.51 -52.65
C PRO A 571 1.85 2.14 -53.29
N LEU A 572 1.11 1.13 -52.83
CA LEU A 572 1.14 -0.21 -53.40
C LEU A 572 0.53 -0.21 -54.80
N ASN A 573 1.01 -1.08 -55.67
CA ASN A 573 0.42 -1.33 -56.98
C ASN A 573 -0.97 -1.99 -56.85
N ALA A 574 -1.82 -1.87 -57.87
CA ALA A 574 -3.06 -2.64 -57.88
C ALA A 574 -2.75 -4.14 -57.99
N GLY A 575 -3.44 -4.93 -57.19
CA GLY A 575 -3.25 -6.39 -57.15
C GLY A 575 -3.36 -6.96 -55.72
N GLU A 576 -3.01 -8.22 -55.60
CA GLU A 576 -2.97 -8.95 -54.33
C GLU A 576 -1.63 -8.74 -53.64
N HIS A 577 -1.66 -8.47 -52.36
CA HIS A 577 -0.50 -8.27 -51.51
C HIS A 577 -0.55 -9.17 -50.26
N THR A 578 0.61 -9.61 -49.79
CA THR A 578 0.74 -10.48 -48.65
C THR A 578 1.60 -9.85 -47.56
N ILE A 579 1.10 -9.80 -46.31
CA ILE A 579 1.84 -9.43 -45.13
C ILE A 579 2.17 -10.73 -44.39
N GLU A 580 3.45 -11.00 -44.16
CA GLU A 580 3.91 -12.04 -43.23
C GLU A 580 4.50 -11.38 -41.99
N TYR A 581 4.24 -11.96 -40.83
CA TYR A 581 4.76 -11.44 -39.57
C TYR A 581 5.13 -12.54 -38.57
N SER A 582 6.04 -12.21 -37.68
CA SER A 582 6.37 -13.02 -36.52
C SER A 582 6.68 -12.10 -35.34
N LEU A 583 6.20 -12.48 -34.14
CA LEU A 583 6.44 -11.76 -32.88
C LEU A 583 6.65 -12.78 -31.76
N SER A 584 7.51 -12.42 -30.81
CA SER A 584 7.70 -13.21 -29.59
C SER A 584 7.22 -12.46 -28.35
N ASP A 585 6.87 -13.22 -27.33
CA ASP A 585 6.72 -12.67 -25.98
C ASP A 585 8.10 -12.52 -25.29
N GLN A 586 8.11 -12.00 -24.06
CA GLN A 586 9.36 -11.83 -23.30
C GLN A 586 9.90 -13.15 -22.73
N ALA A 587 9.09 -14.19 -22.63
CA ALA A 587 9.51 -15.52 -22.20
C ALA A 587 10.11 -16.37 -23.35
N GLY A 588 9.87 -15.96 -24.61
CA GLY A 588 10.44 -16.61 -25.79
C GLY A 588 9.44 -17.46 -26.59
N ASN A 589 8.14 -17.49 -26.24
CA ASN A 589 7.13 -18.10 -27.09
C ASN A 589 6.89 -17.21 -28.32
N GLN A 590 6.51 -17.82 -29.45
CA GLN A 590 6.42 -17.12 -30.73
C GLN A 590 5.08 -17.36 -31.42
N VAL A 591 4.54 -16.32 -32.06
CA VAL A 591 3.43 -16.37 -32.99
C VAL A 591 3.87 -15.88 -34.35
N SER A 592 3.45 -16.57 -35.40
CA SER A 592 3.66 -16.17 -36.79
C SER A 592 2.35 -16.27 -37.56
N GLY A 593 2.19 -15.46 -38.59
CA GLY A 593 1.01 -15.49 -39.41
C GLY A 593 1.19 -14.74 -40.74
N SER A 594 0.20 -14.87 -41.61
CA SER A 594 0.12 -14.14 -42.88
C SER A 594 -1.29 -13.61 -43.13
N THR A 595 -1.37 -12.52 -43.87
CA THR A 595 -2.61 -11.87 -44.24
C THR A 595 -2.53 -11.47 -45.71
N ILE A 596 -3.56 -11.79 -46.50
CA ILE A 596 -3.67 -11.44 -47.92
C ILE A 596 -4.73 -10.37 -48.06
N PHE A 597 -4.47 -9.32 -48.87
CA PHE A 597 -5.42 -8.26 -49.17
C PHE A 597 -5.25 -7.76 -50.61
N THR A 598 -6.24 -7.09 -51.16
CA THR A 598 -6.22 -6.56 -52.53
C THR A 598 -6.22 -5.04 -52.49
N VAL A 599 -5.41 -4.44 -53.39
CA VAL A 599 -5.38 -3.00 -53.62
C VAL A 599 -5.93 -2.72 -55.05
N ASP A 600 -6.84 -1.74 -55.17
CA ASP A 600 -7.44 -1.30 -56.44
C ASP A 600 -7.14 0.19 -56.73
#